data_e8798877e3b6d7862ef3b629fba8de60
#
_entry.id   e8798877e3b6d7862ef3b629fba8de60
#
_cell.length_a   1.000
_cell.length_b   1.000
_cell.length_c   1.000
_cell.angle_alpha   90.00
_cell.angle_beta   90.00
_cell.angle_gamma   90.00
#
_symmetry.space_group_name_H-M   'P 1'
#
loop_
_entity.id
_entity.type
_entity.pdbx_description
1 polymer ?
#
loop_
_entity_poly.entity_id
_entity_poly.type
_entity_poly.pdbx_seq_one_letter_code
_entity_poly.pdbx_strand_id
1 'polypeptide(L)'
;VPAKSARIGICDRVFTRIGASDDLASGQSTFMVEMTEVAEIMQHATARSLLILDEIGRGTSTFDGMAIARAVLEYCASPKKLGAKVLFATHYHELTAMETEIEGLKNYNIAVKKRGEDVIFLRKIVPGAADDSFGIEVARLAGIPDKVVSRARQILKELESGNAAAPAPKAQVQMEEQVSFLDVGGSQIAQRLRDITIETLT
;
A
#
# COMPACT_ATOMS: atom_id res chain seq x y z
N VAL A 1 0.83 -14.22 23.60
CA VAL A 1 1.78 -13.35 22.89
C VAL A 1 3.10 -14.11 22.80
N PRO A 2 3.72 -14.29 21.63
CA PRO A 2 4.98 -15.02 21.50
C PRO A 2 6.19 -14.16 21.96
N ALA A 3 6.16 -13.73 23.20
CA ALA A 3 7.22 -12.95 23.84
C ALA A 3 7.43 -13.40 25.28
N LYS A 4 8.70 -13.33 25.77
CA LYS A 4 9.02 -13.64 27.18
C LYS A 4 8.49 -12.57 28.14
N SER A 5 8.41 -11.35 27.69
CA SER A 5 7.86 -10.21 28.43
C SER A 5 7.38 -9.14 27.46
N ALA A 6 6.43 -8.31 27.88
CA ALA A 6 5.98 -7.14 27.14
C ALA A 6 5.79 -5.97 28.11
N ARG A 7 6.20 -4.77 27.69
CA ARG A 7 5.91 -3.51 28.38
C ARG A 7 5.26 -2.57 27.38
N ILE A 8 3.97 -2.35 27.53
CA ILE A 8 3.15 -1.58 26.58
C ILE A 8 2.61 -0.35 27.31
N GLY A 9 2.82 0.83 26.71
CA GLY A 9 2.23 2.09 27.18
C GLY A 9 0.72 2.11 26.94
N ILE A 10 0.00 2.85 27.78
CA ILE A 10 -1.43 3.07 27.59
C ILE A 10 -1.64 3.95 26.34
N CYS A 11 -2.52 3.52 25.46
CA CYS A 11 -3.02 4.32 24.34
C CYS A 11 -4.52 4.61 24.52
N ASP A 12 -5.00 5.71 23.92
CA ASP A 12 -6.41 6.07 23.97
C ASP A 12 -7.25 5.24 22.98
N ARG A 13 -6.67 4.89 21.85
CA ARG A 13 -7.29 4.07 20.81
C ARG A 13 -6.26 3.29 20.02
N VAL A 14 -6.66 2.14 19.52
CA VAL A 14 -5.90 1.35 18.55
C VAL A 14 -6.65 1.42 17.23
N PHE A 15 -5.96 1.83 16.20
CA PHE A 15 -6.45 1.82 14.82
C PHE A 15 -5.67 0.80 14.03
N THR A 16 -6.36 0.05 13.19
CA THR A 16 -5.73 -0.96 12.34
C THR A 16 -6.19 -0.78 10.89
N ARG A 17 -5.23 -0.85 9.98
CA ARG A 17 -5.44 -1.01 8.56
C ARG A 17 -4.59 -2.19 8.11
N ILE A 18 -5.19 -3.37 8.03
CA ILE A 18 -4.51 -4.65 7.74
C ILE A 18 -5.29 -5.35 6.64
N GLY A 19 -4.66 -5.48 5.47
CA GLY A 19 -5.21 -6.16 4.31
C GLY A 19 -6.51 -5.53 3.76
N ALA A 20 -6.81 -5.71 2.49
CA ALA A 20 -8.13 -5.40 1.94
C ALA A 20 -8.97 -6.67 1.97
N SER A 21 -10.14 -6.63 2.56
CA SER A 21 -11.23 -7.50 2.10
C SER A 21 -11.78 -6.85 0.84
N ASP A 22 -11.72 -7.56 -0.28
CA ASP A 22 -12.36 -7.13 -1.51
C ASP A 22 -13.87 -7.08 -1.27
N ASP A 23 -14.39 -5.89 -1.04
CA ASP A 23 -15.83 -5.67 -1.05
C ASP A 23 -16.29 -5.42 -2.49
N LEU A 24 -16.34 -6.51 -3.26
CA LEU A 24 -16.84 -6.51 -4.63
C LEU A 24 -18.33 -6.08 -4.72
N ALA A 25 -19.04 -6.08 -3.61
CA ALA A 25 -20.46 -5.74 -3.56
C ALA A 25 -20.72 -4.22 -3.62
N SER A 26 -19.76 -3.40 -3.17
CA SER A 26 -19.91 -1.94 -3.14
C SER A 26 -19.50 -1.24 -4.44
N GLY A 27 -18.87 -1.96 -5.39
CA GLY A 27 -18.37 -1.41 -6.66
C GLY A 27 -17.22 -0.42 -6.52
N GLN A 28 -16.68 -0.24 -5.30
CA GLN A 28 -15.50 0.61 -5.06
C GLN A 28 -14.21 -0.14 -5.34
N SER A 29 -13.19 0.55 -5.85
CA SER A 29 -11.87 -0.05 -5.98
C SER A 29 -11.27 -0.32 -4.59
N THR A 30 -10.51 -1.42 -4.45
CA THR A 30 -9.79 -1.77 -3.21
C THR A 30 -8.92 -0.63 -2.71
N PHE A 31 -8.33 0.13 -3.63
CA PHE A 31 -7.52 1.30 -3.31
C PHE A 31 -8.36 2.46 -2.72
N MET A 32 -9.58 2.70 -3.23
CA MET A 32 -10.47 3.72 -2.68
C MET A 32 -10.90 3.36 -1.24
N VAL A 33 -11.23 2.09 -1.00
CA VAL A 33 -11.55 1.59 0.36
C VAL A 33 -10.36 1.81 1.29
N GLU A 34 -9.15 1.43 0.86
CA GLU A 34 -7.92 1.65 1.62
C GLU A 34 -7.74 3.13 1.98
N MET A 35 -7.86 4.03 1.00
CA MET A 35 -7.67 5.47 1.24
C MET A 35 -8.74 6.05 2.16
N THR A 36 -9.97 5.58 2.08
CA THR A 36 -11.06 6.00 2.97
C THR A 36 -10.76 5.59 4.42
N GLU A 37 -10.32 4.36 4.65
CA GLU A 37 -9.94 3.87 5.98
C GLU A 37 -8.74 4.63 6.54
N VAL A 38 -7.71 4.88 5.73
CA VAL A 38 -6.56 5.69 6.14
C VAL A 38 -6.97 7.12 6.48
N ALA A 39 -7.86 7.72 5.69
CA ALA A 39 -8.37 9.07 5.95
C ALA A 39 -9.15 9.13 7.27
N GLU A 40 -9.98 8.13 7.56
CA GLU A 40 -10.73 8.02 8.82
C GLU A 40 -9.78 7.90 10.02
N ILE A 41 -8.74 7.06 9.92
CA ILE A 41 -7.71 6.95 10.94
C ILE A 41 -7.04 8.29 11.19
N MET A 42 -6.60 9.00 10.14
CA MET A 42 -5.90 10.28 10.26
C MET A 42 -6.78 11.38 10.86
N GLN A 43 -8.11 11.32 10.65
CA GLN A 43 -9.07 12.29 11.21
C GLN A 43 -9.33 12.06 12.70
N HIS A 44 -9.27 10.82 13.18
CA HIS A 44 -9.67 10.46 14.54
C HIS A 44 -8.50 10.10 15.46
N ALA A 45 -7.32 9.82 14.93
CA ALA A 45 -6.15 9.48 15.72
C ALA A 45 -5.58 10.69 16.47
N THR A 46 -4.98 10.45 17.61
CA THR A 46 -4.28 11.43 18.44
C THR A 46 -2.83 11.01 18.67
N ALA A 47 -2.02 11.88 19.24
CA ALA A 47 -0.64 11.56 19.66
C ALA A 47 -0.54 10.39 20.67
N ARG A 48 -1.66 10.02 21.29
CA ARG A 48 -1.73 8.89 22.24
C ARG A 48 -2.25 7.61 21.61
N SER A 49 -2.65 7.63 20.35
CA SER A 49 -3.14 6.46 19.63
C SER A 49 -2.01 5.53 19.20
N LEU A 50 -2.36 4.25 19.01
CA LEU A 50 -1.52 3.25 18.37
C LEU A 50 -2.11 2.94 16.98
N LEU A 51 -1.31 3.14 15.94
CA LEU A 51 -1.68 2.88 14.56
C LEU A 51 -0.94 1.62 14.08
N ILE A 52 -1.67 0.68 13.50
CA ILE A 52 -1.12 -0.51 12.86
C ILE A 52 -1.51 -0.42 11.39
N LEU A 53 -0.54 -0.08 10.54
CA LEU A 53 -0.73 0.18 9.11
C LEU A 53 0.06 -0.84 8.32
N ASP A 54 -0.62 -1.63 7.49
CA ASP A 54 -0.04 -2.73 6.74
C ASP A 54 -0.23 -2.52 5.24
N GLU A 55 0.89 -2.50 4.50
CA GLU A 55 0.98 -2.39 3.04
C GLU A 55 0.20 -1.21 2.43
N ILE A 56 0.27 -0.05 3.04
CA ILE A 56 -0.36 1.18 2.51
C ILE A 56 0.22 1.52 1.14
N GLY A 57 -0.66 1.81 0.17
CA GLY A 57 -0.30 2.19 -1.19
C GLY A 57 -0.11 1.01 -2.15
N ARG A 58 -0.42 -0.23 -1.73
CA ARG A 58 -0.27 -1.43 -2.60
C ARG A 58 -1.26 -1.44 -3.77
N GLY A 59 -2.42 -0.83 -3.62
CA GLY A 59 -3.53 -0.90 -4.59
C GLY A 59 -3.41 0.02 -5.81
N THR A 60 -2.29 0.72 -6.00
CA THR A 60 -2.07 1.66 -7.11
C THR A 60 -0.71 1.46 -7.77
N SER A 61 -0.30 2.39 -8.66
CA SER A 61 1.03 2.33 -9.31
C SER A 61 2.15 2.43 -8.26
N THR A 62 3.31 1.82 -8.56
CA THR A 62 4.43 1.72 -7.60
C THR A 62 4.86 3.08 -7.05
N PHE A 63 5.03 4.08 -7.91
CA PHE A 63 5.50 5.41 -7.47
C PHE A 63 4.43 6.18 -6.69
N ASP A 64 3.16 6.13 -7.12
CA ASP A 64 2.06 6.79 -6.39
C ASP A 64 1.85 6.13 -5.04
N GLY A 65 1.84 4.78 -5.00
CA GLY A 65 1.71 4.02 -3.76
C GLY A 65 2.82 4.31 -2.76
N MET A 66 4.08 4.32 -3.21
CA MET A 66 5.22 4.67 -2.39
C MET A 66 5.15 6.12 -1.87
N ALA A 67 4.77 7.07 -2.73
CA ALA A 67 4.64 8.47 -2.34
C ALA A 67 3.55 8.67 -1.26
N ILE A 68 2.41 8.00 -1.41
CA ILE A 68 1.32 8.02 -0.42
C ILE A 68 1.77 7.36 0.88
N ALA A 69 2.38 6.17 0.82
CA ALA A 69 2.86 5.45 2.00
C ALA A 69 3.87 6.28 2.80
N ARG A 70 4.82 6.92 2.11
CA ARG A 70 5.78 7.85 2.72
C ARG A 70 5.09 9.03 3.40
N ALA A 71 4.19 9.71 2.70
CA ALA A 71 3.49 10.89 3.23
C ALA A 71 2.63 10.55 4.45
N VAL A 72 1.93 9.40 4.43
CA VAL A 72 1.14 8.88 5.56
C VAL A 72 2.06 8.60 6.76
N LEU A 73 3.19 7.90 6.55
CA LEU A 73 4.13 7.60 7.62
C LEU A 73 4.73 8.89 8.22
N GLU A 74 5.16 9.84 7.39
CA GLU A 74 5.66 11.15 7.85
C GLU A 74 4.62 11.91 8.67
N TYR A 75 3.36 11.89 8.25
CA TYR A 75 2.30 12.57 8.98
C TYR A 75 2.03 11.91 10.33
N CYS A 76 1.89 10.60 10.35
CA CYS A 76 1.50 9.84 11.53
C CYS A 76 2.62 9.78 12.58
N ALA A 77 3.87 9.59 12.15
CA ALA A 77 5.01 9.40 13.06
C ALA A 77 5.66 10.70 13.54
N SER A 78 5.57 11.79 12.76
CA SER A 78 6.23 13.04 13.12
C SER A 78 5.62 13.70 14.36
N PRO A 79 6.40 13.99 15.42
CA PRO A 79 5.93 14.69 16.60
C PRO A 79 5.37 16.09 16.33
N LYS A 80 5.79 16.70 15.22
CA LYS A 80 5.31 18.02 14.78
C LYS A 80 3.95 17.99 14.08
N LYS A 81 3.47 16.79 13.72
CA LYS A 81 2.19 16.54 13.06
C LYS A 81 1.29 15.76 14.01
N LEU A 82 0.96 14.51 13.70
CA LEU A 82 0.14 13.67 14.57
C LEU A 82 0.91 13.14 15.78
N GLY A 83 2.13 12.64 15.58
CA GLY A 83 3.00 12.12 16.65
C GLY A 83 2.47 10.86 17.34
N ALA A 84 1.67 10.06 16.63
CA ALA A 84 1.12 8.81 17.15
C ALA A 84 2.20 7.71 17.25
N LYS A 85 1.88 6.65 17.98
CA LYS A 85 2.69 5.42 17.94
C LYS A 85 2.29 4.61 16.73
N VAL A 86 3.25 4.29 15.87
CA VAL A 86 2.98 3.65 14.57
C VAL A 86 3.77 2.35 14.43
N LEU A 87 3.08 1.27 14.08
CA LEU A 87 3.66 0.07 13.51
C LEU A 87 3.30 0.06 12.02
N PHE A 88 4.31 0.19 11.16
CA PHE A 88 4.12 0.32 9.73
C PHE A 88 4.82 -0.83 9.01
N ALA A 89 4.04 -1.74 8.43
CA ALA A 89 4.58 -2.82 7.60
C ALA A 89 4.51 -2.40 6.13
N THR A 90 5.59 -2.62 5.38
CA THR A 90 5.67 -2.23 3.97
C THR A 90 6.66 -3.11 3.22
N HIS A 91 6.45 -3.20 1.92
CA HIS A 91 7.39 -3.79 0.95
C HIS A 91 8.22 -2.73 0.21
N TYR A 92 8.02 -1.44 0.50
CA TYR A 92 8.82 -0.36 -0.09
C TYR A 92 10.14 -0.20 0.65
N HIS A 93 11.23 -0.75 0.10
CA HIS A 93 12.56 -0.69 0.69
C HIS A 93 13.07 0.75 0.84
N GLU A 94 12.65 1.64 -0.05
CA GLU A 94 13.02 3.06 -0.05
C GLU A 94 12.60 3.76 1.25
N LEU A 95 11.53 3.31 1.89
CA LEU A 95 11.06 3.90 3.14
C LEU A 95 11.99 3.61 4.33
N THR A 96 12.90 2.66 4.21
CA THR A 96 13.88 2.36 5.27
C THR A 96 14.83 3.54 5.54
N ALA A 97 15.08 4.38 4.52
CA ALA A 97 15.89 5.59 4.68
C ALA A 97 15.29 6.59 5.68
N MET A 98 13.98 6.53 5.93
CA MET A 98 13.28 7.44 6.85
C MET A 98 13.72 7.29 8.31
N GLU A 99 14.41 6.21 8.68
CA GLU A 99 15.02 6.06 10.01
C GLU A 99 16.00 7.19 10.33
N THR A 100 16.68 7.73 9.31
CA THR A 100 17.61 8.85 9.46
C THR A 100 16.94 10.21 9.38
N GLU A 101 15.72 10.27 8.86
CA GLU A 101 14.97 11.51 8.61
C GLU A 101 13.98 11.84 9.73
N ILE A 102 13.41 10.82 10.37
CA ILE A 102 12.38 10.97 11.40
C ILE A 102 12.91 10.47 12.74
N GLU A 103 13.00 11.37 13.69
CA GLU A 103 13.39 11.04 15.06
C GLU A 103 12.41 10.02 15.69
N GLY A 104 12.96 8.93 16.25
CA GLY A 104 12.19 7.88 16.90
C GLY A 104 11.68 6.79 15.95
N LEU A 105 11.85 6.92 14.62
CA LEU A 105 11.58 5.85 13.68
C LEU A 105 12.70 4.80 13.73
N LYS A 106 12.33 3.53 13.73
CA LYS A 106 13.25 2.39 13.73
C LYS A 106 12.81 1.34 12.74
N ASN A 107 13.79 0.84 11.97
CA ASN A 107 13.58 -0.27 11.05
C ASN A 107 13.71 -1.62 11.77
N TYR A 108 12.84 -2.53 11.37
CA TYR A 108 12.88 -3.92 11.78
C TYR A 108 12.58 -4.81 10.59
N ASN A 109 13.13 -6.00 10.57
CA ASN A 109 12.84 -6.99 9.53
C ASN A 109 12.58 -8.38 10.14
N ILE A 110 12.08 -9.29 9.30
CA ILE A 110 11.90 -10.70 9.67
C ILE A 110 13.22 -11.41 9.42
N ALA A 111 13.78 -12.01 10.48
CA ALA A 111 15.02 -12.78 10.37
C ALA A 111 14.85 -13.98 9.43
N VAL A 112 15.79 -14.10 8.50
CA VAL A 112 15.83 -15.17 7.51
C VAL A 112 17.17 -15.88 7.59
N LYS A 113 17.15 -17.21 7.45
CA LYS A 113 18.36 -18.03 7.37
C LYS A 113 18.44 -18.64 5.97
N LYS A 114 19.51 -18.31 5.24
CA LYS A 114 19.85 -18.95 3.96
C LYS A 114 20.57 -20.28 4.24
N ARG A 115 20.16 -21.35 3.57
CA ARG A 115 20.83 -22.64 3.58
C ARG A 115 20.98 -23.13 2.14
N GLY A 116 22.10 -22.76 1.51
CA GLY A 116 22.29 -22.93 0.07
C GLY A 116 21.28 -22.08 -0.70
N GLU A 117 20.48 -22.71 -1.55
CA GLU A 117 19.39 -22.05 -2.29
C GLU A 117 18.08 -21.96 -1.48
N ASP A 118 18.02 -22.56 -0.29
CA ASP A 118 16.82 -22.56 0.53
C ASP A 118 16.81 -21.39 1.50
N VAL A 119 15.60 -20.84 1.67
CA VAL A 119 15.33 -19.73 2.58
C VAL A 119 14.39 -20.19 3.69
N ILE A 120 14.82 -20.03 4.93
CA ILE A 120 14.04 -20.38 6.11
C ILE A 120 13.67 -19.10 6.86
N PHE A 121 12.39 -18.79 6.92
CA PHE A 121 11.87 -17.68 7.71
C PHE A 121 11.84 -18.07 9.20
N LEU A 122 12.65 -17.38 10.00
CA LEU A 122 12.79 -17.70 11.44
C LEU A 122 11.61 -17.16 12.27
N ARG A 123 10.71 -16.39 11.68
CA ARG A 123 9.57 -15.75 12.37
C ARG A 123 9.99 -14.94 13.61
N LYS A 124 11.16 -14.32 13.52
CA LYS A 124 11.69 -13.42 14.53
C LYS A 124 11.88 -12.05 13.93
N ILE A 125 11.43 -11.04 14.64
CA ILE A 125 11.65 -9.63 14.29
C ILE A 125 13.00 -9.23 14.87
N VAL A 126 13.86 -8.66 14.03
CA VAL A 126 15.20 -8.19 14.39
C VAL A 126 15.37 -6.73 13.95
N PRO A 127 16.20 -5.93 14.67
CA PRO A 127 16.50 -4.56 14.27
C PRO A 127 17.22 -4.50 12.91
N GLY A 128 16.96 -3.44 12.15
CA GLY A 128 17.59 -3.13 10.88
C GLY A 128 16.64 -3.26 9.69
N ALA A 129 17.03 -2.69 8.56
CA ALA A 129 16.35 -2.84 7.29
C ALA A 129 16.54 -4.26 6.72
N ALA A 130 15.65 -4.70 5.83
CA ALA A 130 15.88 -5.90 5.04
C ALA A 130 16.74 -5.53 3.82
N ASP A 131 17.87 -6.23 3.66
CA ASP A 131 18.79 -5.99 2.56
C ASP A 131 18.41 -6.74 1.28
N ASP A 132 17.67 -7.86 1.43
CA ASP A 132 17.30 -8.76 0.34
C ASP A 132 15.78 -8.96 0.25
N SER A 133 15.26 -9.08 -0.96
CA SER A 133 13.93 -9.61 -1.19
C SER A 133 14.00 -11.13 -1.45
N PHE A 134 13.01 -11.87 -0.96
CA PHE A 134 12.97 -13.33 -1.08
C PHE A 134 11.78 -13.82 -1.92
N GLY A 135 11.18 -12.93 -2.73
CA GLY A 135 9.99 -13.26 -3.51
C GLY A 135 10.19 -14.43 -4.47
N ILE A 136 11.34 -14.49 -5.16
CA ILE A 136 11.66 -15.57 -6.10
C ILE A 136 11.86 -16.90 -5.36
N GLU A 137 12.50 -16.88 -4.20
CA GLU A 137 12.70 -18.08 -3.35
C GLU A 137 11.36 -18.59 -2.81
N VAL A 138 10.47 -17.69 -2.39
CA VAL A 138 9.10 -18.04 -1.96
C VAL A 138 8.31 -18.64 -3.14
N ALA A 139 8.40 -18.05 -4.33
CA ALA A 139 7.75 -18.60 -5.53
C ALA A 139 8.22 -20.02 -5.83
N ARG A 140 9.52 -20.29 -5.71
CA ARG A 140 10.08 -21.65 -5.85
C ARG A 140 9.52 -22.61 -4.79
N LEU A 141 9.50 -22.20 -3.54
CA LEU A 141 8.96 -23.00 -2.44
C LEU A 141 7.46 -23.29 -2.61
N ALA A 142 6.72 -22.36 -3.23
CA ALA A 142 5.31 -22.53 -3.57
C ALA A 142 5.07 -23.47 -4.77
N GLY A 143 6.13 -23.95 -5.43
CA GLY A 143 6.03 -24.90 -6.53
C GLY A 143 5.94 -24.29 -7.93
N ILE A 144 6.32 -23.00 -8.09
CA ILE A 144 6.48 -22.41 -9.42
C ILE A 144 7.55 -23.17 -10.21
N PRO A 145 7.32 -23.54 -11.49
CA PRO A 145 8.28 -24.31 -12.28
C PRO A 145 9.66 -23.67 -12.37
N ASP A 146 10.73 -24.48 -12.27
CA ASP A 146 12.12 -24.00 -12.24
C ASP A 146 12.50 -23.11 -13.43
N LYS A 147 11.93 -23.37 -14.62
CA LYS A 147 12.15 -22.52 -15.81
C LYS A 147 11.67 -21.09 -15.59
N VAL A 148 10.52 -20.92 -14.92
CA VAL A 148 9.95 -19.60 -14.59
C VAL A 148 10.80 -18.93 -13.53
N VAL A 149 11.16 -19.64 -12.47
CA VAL A 149 12.03 -19.14 -11.39
C VAL A 149 13.39 -18.68 -11.93
N SER A 150 14.02 -19.49 -12.80
CA SER A 150 15.29 -19.14 -13.43
C SER A 150 15.17 -17.88 -14.30
N ARG A 151 14.09 -17.74 -15.06
CA ARG A 151 13.84 -16.52 -15.86
C ARG A 151 13.58 -15.30 -14.99
N ALA A 152 12.83 -15.45 -13.89
CA ALA A 152 12.60 -14.38 -12.93
C ALA A 152 13.91 -13.85 -12.32
N ARG A 153 14.85 -14.73 -11.96
CA ARG A 153 16.19 -14.34 -11.47
C ARG A 153 16.99 -13.55 -12.52
N GLN A 154 16.90 -13.93 -13.79
CA GLN A 154 17.56 -13.17 -14.86
C GLN A 154 16.96 -11.77 -15.01
N ILE A 155 15.62 -11.68 -15.04
CA ILE A 155 14.92 -10.41 -15.14
C ILE A 155 15.26 -9.51 -13.94
N LEU A 156 15.30 -10.05 -12.72
CA LEU A 156 15.67 -9.28 -11.53
C LEU A 156 17.06 -8.67 -11.68
N LYS A 157 18.05 -9.44 -12.14
CA LYS A 157 19.41 -8.93 -12.40
C LYS A 157 19.43 -7.84 -13.47
N GLU A 158 18.62 -7.97 -14.52
CA GLU A 158 18.47 -6.96 -15.58
C GLU A 158 17.90 -5.65 -14.99
N LEU A 159 16.88 -5.75 -14.12
CA LEU A 159 16.26 -4.59 -13.45
C LEU A 159 17.23 -3.91 -12.48
N GLU A 160 17.93 -4.67 -11.63
CA GLU A 160 18.88 -4.15 -10.65
C GLU A 160 20.10 -3.50 -11.31
N SER A 161 20.54 -4.02 -12.46
CA SER A 161 21.67 -3.45 -13.21
C SER A 161 21.33 -2.17 -13.99
N GLY A 162 20.07 -1.73 -13.98
CA GLY A 162 19.60 -0.59 -14.76
C GLY A 162 19.56 -0.85 -16.28
N ASN A 163 19.84 -2.09 -16.72
CA ASN A 163 19.82 -2.51 -18.13
C ASN A 163 18.45 -2.96 -18.62
N ALA A 164 17.42 -2.93 -17.76
CA ALA A 164 16.06 -3.13 -18.23
C ALA A 164 15.72 -1.97 -19.17
N ALA A 165 15.46 -2.30 -20.43
CA ALA A 165 14.91 -1.32 -21.37
C ALA A 165 13.71 -0.65 -20.71
N ALA A 166 13.79 0.66 -20.52
CA ALA A 166 12.64 1.42 -20.03
C ALA A 166 11.44 0.99 -20.87
N PRO A 167 10.28 0.68 -20.26
CA PRO A 167 9.09 0.38 -21.03
C PRO A 167 8.91 1.54 -22.00
N ALA A 168 8.81 1.22 -23.30
CA ALA A 168 8.61 2.22 -24.34
C ALA A 168 7.55 3.21 -23.84
N PRO A 169 7.75 4.52 -23.99
CA PRO A 169 6.80 5.50 -23.53
C PRO A 169 5.44 5.06 -24.09
N LYS A 170 4.52 4.71 -23.20
CA LYS A 170 3.14 4.43 -23.61
C LYS A 170 2.72 5.68 -24.36
N ALA A 171 2.39 5.51 -25.64
CA ALA A 171 1.78 6.58 -26.41
C ALA A 171 0.80 7.26 -25.46
N GLN A 172 0.94 8.57 -25.31
CA GLN A 172 -0.01 9.36 -24.54
C GLN A 172 -1.37 9.04 -25.17
N VAL A 173 -2.10 8.15 -24.55
CA VAL A 173 -3.54 8.08 -24.74
C VAL A 173 -3.97 9.45 -24.28
N GLN A 174 -4.30 10.33 -25.22
CA GLN A 174 -5.03 11.54 -24.88
C GLN A 174 -6.15 11.07 -23.99
N MET A 175 -6.15 11.52 -22.75
CA MET A 175 -7.29 11.36 -21.87
C MET A 175 -8.45 12.06 -22.60
N GLU A 176 -9.18 11.30 -23.41
CA GLU A 176 -10.57 11.65 -23.64
C GLU A 176 -11.16 11.76 -22.25
N GLU A 177 -11.66 12.92 -21.91
CA GLU A 177 -12.35 13.18 -20.67
C GLU A 177 -13.25 11.98 -20.41
N GLN A 178 -12.96 11.24 -19.36
CA GLN A 178 -13.79 10.12 -18.92
C GLN A 178 -15.06 10.77 -18.39
N VAL A 179 -15.99 11.04 -19.34
CA VAL A 179 -17.32 11.55 -18.99
C VAL A 179 -17.91 10.53 -18.05
N SER A 180 -18.06 10.88 -16.80
CA SER A 180 -18.66 10.02 -15.79
C SER A 180 -19.99 9.52 -16.32
N PHE A 181 -20.24 8.22 -16.25
CA PHE A 181 -21.50 7.61 -16.69
C PHE A 181 -22.73 8.24 -15.98
N LEU A 182 -22.52 8.91 -14.86
CA LEU A 182 -23.49 9.69 -14.10
C LEU A 182 -23.79 11.06 -14.75
N ASP A 183 -22.82 11.68 -15.43
CA ASP A 183 -23.04 12.98 -16.09
C ASP A 183 -23.83 12.86 -17.38
N VAL A 184 -23.65 11.77 -18.14
CA VAL A 184 -24.40 11.54 -19.40
C VAL A 184 -25.86 11.23 -19.12
N GLY A 185 -26.15 10.46 -18.05
CA GLY A 185 -27.53 10.14 -17.63
C GLY A 185 -28.27 11.35 -17.04
N GLY A 186 -27.58 12.14 -16.19
CA GLY A 186 -28.16 13.28 -15.48
C GLY A 186 -28.55 14.43 -16.41
N SER A 187 -27.71 14.77 -17.37
CA SER A 187 -27.99 15.85 -18.32
C SER A 187 -29.09 15.52 -19.32
N GLN A 188 -29.18 14.27 -19.79
CA GLN A 188 -30.26 13.84 -20.69
C GLN A 188 -31.62 13.75 -19.98
N ILE A 189 -31.64 13.29 -18.73
CA ILE A 189 -32.87 13.26 -17.92
C ILE A 189 -33.34 14.68 -17.59
N ALA A 190 -32.41 15.57 -17.21
CA ALA A 190 -32.74 16.98 -16.95
C ALA A 190 -33.27 17.70 -18.18
N GLN A 191 -32.76 17.39 -19.37
CA GLN A 191 -33.23 17.94 -20.64
C GLN A 191 -34.63 17.42 -20.99
N ARG A 192 -34.87 16.13 -20.85
CA ARG A 192 -36.21 15.51 -21.07
C ARG A 192 -37.26 16.04 -20.08
N LEU A 193 -36.90 16.32 -18.84
CA LEU A 193 -37.79 16.90 -17.86
C LEU A 193 -38.16 18.35 -18.16
N ARG A 194 -37.26 19.15 -18.80
CA ARG A 194 -37.56 20.50 -19.25
C ARG A 194 -38.49 20.55 -20.46
N ASP A 195 -38.47 19.52 -21.32
CA ASP A 195 -39.26 19.46 -22.54
C ASP A 195 -40.65 18.87 -22.29
N ILE A 196 -40.96 18.44 -21.06
CA ILE A 196 -42.32 17.98 -20.68
C ILE A 196 -43.14 19.21 -20.33
N THR A 197 -44.03 19.60 -21.22
CA THR A 197 -45.10 20.56 -20.94
C THR A 197 -46.25 19.89 -20.23
N ILE A 198 -46.64 20.44 -19.07
CA ILE A 198 -47.69 19.87 -18.18
C ILE A 198 -49.07 19.72 -18.93
N GLU A 199 -49.26 20.47 -20.01
CA GLU A 199 -50.48 20.43 -20.83
C GLU A 199 -50.65 19.17 -21.71
N THR A 200 -49.62 18.30 -21.80
CA THR A 200 -49.65 17.08 -22.63
C THR A 200 -49.83 15.81 -21.80
N LEU A 201 -50.12 15.90 -20.51
CA LEU A 201 -50.27 14.78 -19.56
C LEU A 201 -51.72 14.50 -19.16
N THR A 202 -52.70 14.87 -19.98
CA THR A 202 -54.10 14.45 -19.85
C THR A 202 -54.51 13.35 -20.80
#